data_ae640aeb0f56d93c41da47a4ed28b89f
#
_entry.id   ae640aeb0f56d93c41da47a4ed28b89f
#
_cell.length_a   1.000
_cell.length_b   1.000
_cell.length_c   1.000
_cell.angle_alpha   90.00
_cell.angle_beta   90.00
_cell.angle_gamma   90.00
#
_symmetry.space_group_name_H-M   'P 1'
#
loop_
_entity.id
_entity.type
_entity.pdbx_description
1 polymer ?
#
loop_
_entity_poly.entity_id
_entity_poly.type
_entity_poly.pdbx_seq_one_letter_code
_entity_poly.pdbx_strand_id
1 'polypeptide(L)'
;MDGKVVFIGAGPGDVELLTLKGYKIIKKADVIIYAGSLVNPKILDYNENDAKIYNSASMDLNETTEAIKNACGEGKLVARVHTGDPSIYGAIAEQINQLKELDIGYTIIPGVSSLFGTAAALESQLTLPEVSQTIIITRPEGRTPKPSKEALCKLAEHNATMCIFLGIHMIEQVVEELLKEYDEKTPVAVVKKATWPDQ
;
A
#
# COMPACT_ATOMS: atom_id res chain seq x y z
N MET A 1 12.72 17.60 18.39
CA MET A 1 12.51 16.23 18.93
C MET A 1 13.51 15.30 18.27
N ASP A 2 14.25 14.50 19.04
CA ASP A 2 15.30 13.63 18.51
C ASP A 2 14.77 12.30 17.91
N GLY A 3 13.49 12.00 18.12
CA GLY A 3 12.80 10.84 17.54
C GLY A 3 12.51 10.99 16.07
N LYS A 4 12.39 9.86 15.36
CA LYS A 4 12.19 9.82 13.91
C LYS A 4 11.13 8.81 13.49
N VAL A 5 10.29 9.21 12.54
CA VAL A 5 9.32 8.32 11.90
C VAL A 5 9.85 7.83 10.55
N VAL A 6 9.74 6.53 10.32
CA VAL A 6 10.06 5.95 9.02
C VAL A 6 8.83 5.21 8.48
N PHE A 7 8.24 5.73 7.41
CA PHE A 7 7.21 5.04 6.65
C PHE A 7 7.85 3.94 5.82
N ILE A 8 7.35 2.72 5.89
CA ILE A 8 7.95 1.55 5.27
C ILE A 8 6.90 0.78 4.49
N GLY A 9 7.19 0.49 3.21
CA GLY A 9 6.41 -0.47 2.44
C GLY A 9 6.80 -1.89 2.82
N ALA A 10 5.82 -2.65 3.31
CA ALA A 10 6.01 -4.04 3.77
C ALA A 10 6.07 -5.07 2.63
N GLY A 11 5.85 -4.64 1.40
CA GLY A 11 5.68 -5.58 0.30
C GLY A 11 4.26 -6.15 0.21
N PRO A 12 4.00 -7.05 -0.75
CA PRO A 12 2.67 -7.56 -1.06
C PRO A 12 2.18 -8.66 -0.10
N GLY A 13 3.09 -9.32 0.63
CA GLY A 13 2.70 -10.40 1.54
C GLY A 13 3.84 -11.29 2.00
N ASP A 14 4.69 -11.75 1.07
CA ASP A 14 5.92 -12.45 1.41
C ASP A 14 6.87 -11.51 2.16
N VAL A 15 7.31 -11.91 3.33
CA VAL A 15 8.20 -11.12 4.18
C VAL A 15 9.60 -10.90 3.58
N GLU A 16 10.03 -11.78 2.69
CA GLU A 16 11.30 -11.64 1.97
C GLU A 16 11.25 -10.57 0.86
N LEU A 17 10.04 -10.10 0.49
CA LEU A 17 9.86 -8.97 -0.43
C LEU A 17 9.92 -7.60 0.27
N LEU A 18 10.22 -7.59 1.55
CA LEU A 18 10.59 -6.36 2.26
C LEU A 18 11.92 -5.85 1.74
N THR A 19 12.00 -4.53 1.50
CA THR A 19 13.29 -3.95 1.11
C THR A 19 14.31 -4.11 2.24
N LEU A 20 15.58 -4.34 1.87
CA LEU A 20 16.66 -4.45 2.85
C LEU A 20 16.77 -3.22 3.77
N LYS A 21 16.41 -2.04 3.26
CA LYS A 21 16.39 -0.81 4.05
C LYS A 21 15.24 -0.82 5.05
N GLY A 22 14.05 -1.28 4.65
CA GLY A 22 12.89 -1.46 5.53
C GLY A 22 13.18 -2.46 6.64
N TYR A 23 13.73 -3.62 6.29
CA TYR A 23 14.17 -4.63 7.24
C TYR A 23 15.11 -4.06 8.33
N LYS A 24 16.14 -3.32 7.92
CA LYS A 24 17.11 -2.73 8.87
C LYS A 24 16.48 -1.71 9.83
N ILE A 25 15.38 -1.05 9.43
CA ILE A 25 14.66 -0.13 10.31
C ILE A 25 13.76 -0.91 11.26
N ILE A 26 12.98 -1.88 10.75
CA ILE A 26 12.10 -2.72 11.58
C ILE A 26 12.90 -3.43 12.66
N LYS A 27 14.07 -3.99 12.30
CA LYS A 27 14.96 -4.71 13.21
C LYS A 27 15.31 -3.90 14.47
N LYS A 28 15.48 -2.60 14.37
CA LYS A 28 15.94 -1.72 15.45
C LYS A 28 14.90 -0.70 15.93
N ALA A 29 13.67 -0.76 15.42
CA ALA A 29 12.61 0.15 15.82
C ALA A 29 12.23 -0.04 17.29
N ASP A 30 11.96 1.06 17.98
CA ASP A 30 11.45 1.06 19.36
C ASP A 30 9.93 0.98 19.39
N VAL A 31 9.29 1.44 18.32
CA VAL A 31 7.83 1.38 18.13
C VAL A 31 7.55 0.97 16.70
N ILE A 32 6.64 0.01 16.53
CA ILE A 32 6.13 -0.41 15.22
C ILE A 32 4.63 -0.18 15.17
N ILE A 33 4.17 0.60 14.20
CA ILE A 33 2.74 0.82 13.93
C ILE A 33 2.45 0.25 12.54
N TYR A 34 1.73 -0.86 12.45
CA TYR A 34 1.47 -1.51 11.17
C TYR A 34 0.00 -1.42 10.73
N ALA A 35 -0.24 -1.44 9.42
CA ALA A 35 -1.54 -1.19 8.80
C ALA A 35 -2.42 -2.45 8.73
N GLY A 36 -2.69 -3.07 9.87
CA GLY A 36 -3.71 -4.10 10.02
C GLY A 36 -3.49 -5.39 9.22
N SER A 37 -4.59 -5.98 8.76
CA SER A 37 -4.63 -7.34 8.19
C SER A 37 -3.98 -7.51 6.81
N LEU A 38 -3.62 -6.42 6.16
CA LEU A 38 -2.96 -6.46 4.84
C LEU A 38 -1.43 -6.48 4.94
N VAL A 39 -0.88 -6.32 6.13
CA VAL A 39 0.56 -6.49 6.40
C VAL A 39 0.75 -7.87 7.03
N ASN A 40 1.64 -8.68 6.47
CA ASN A 40 1.95 -9.98 7.03
C ASN A 40 2.58 -9.82 8.42
N PRO A 41 1.95 -10.30 9.50
CA PRO A 41 2.44 -10.08 10.86
C PRO A 41 3.81 -10.71 11.12
N LYS A 42 4.23 -11.71 10.36
CA LYS A 42 5.58 -12.30 10.47
C LYS A 42 6.71 -11.29 10.25
N ILE A 43 6.43 -10.14 9.62
CA ILE A 43 7.42 -9.05 9.50
C ILE A 43 7.82 -8.49 10.87
N LEU A 44 6.97 -8.63 11.89
CA LEU A 44 7.24 -8.20 13.25
C LEU A 44 8.33 -9.05 13.93
N ASP A 45 8.48 -10.30 13.50
CA ASP A 45 9.49 -11.24 14.02
C ASP A 45 10.93 -10.77 13.68
N TYR A 46 11.07 -9.84 12.75
CA TYR A 46 12.34 -9.22 12.42
C TYR A 46 12.83 -8.18 13.45
N ASN A 47 11.96 -7.77 14.38
CA ASN A 47 12.36 -6.81 15.41
C ASN A 47 13.23 -7.49 16.48
N GLU A 48 14.40 -6.94 16.75
CA GLU A 48 15.33 -7.42 17.79
C GLU A 48 15.42 -6.46 18.98
N ASN A 49 14.58 -5.42 19.03
CA ASN A 49 14.65 -4.33 20.01
C ASN A 49 13.45 -4.28 20.95
N ASP A 50 12.67 -5.37 21.04
CA ASP A 50 11.46 -5.47 21.87
C ASP A 50 10.51 -4.27 21.67
N ALA A 51 10.21 -3.97 20.39
CA ALA A 51 9.43 -2.82 20.02
C ALA A 51 8.01 -2.86 20.58
N LYS A 52 7.49 -1.72 21.02
CA LYS A 52 6.07 -1.57 21.29
C LYS A 52 5.28 -1.61 19.98
N ILE A 53 4.35 -2.57 19.85
CA ILE A 53 3.62 -2.82 18.62
C ILE A 53 2.19 -2.28 18.71
N TYR A 54 1.77 -1.56 17.67
CA TYR A 54 0.40 -1.08 17.47
C TYR A 54 -0.17 -1.57 16.15
N ASN A 55 -1.40 -2.06 16.17
CA ASN A 55 -2.17 -2.35 14.97
C ASN A 55 -3.09 -1.16 14.67
N SER A 56 -2.83 -0.43 13.61
CA SER A 56 -3.61 0.76 13.26
C SER A 56 -4.95 0.47 12.58
N ALA A 57 -5.35 -0.80 12.41
CA ALA A 57 -6.69 -1.14 11.91
C ALA A 57 -7.82 -0.68 12.85
N SER A 58 -7.52 -0.55 14.15
CA SER A 58 -8.45 -0.09 15.19
C SER A 58 -8.16 1.33 15.68
N MET A 59 -7.26 2.06 15.01
CA MET A 59 -6.84 3.41 15.38
C MET A 59 -7.29 4.41 14.32
N ASP A 60 -7.71 5.57 14.78
CA ASP A 60 -7.91 6.71 13.89
C ASP A 60 -6.59 7.46 13.61
N LEU A 61 -6.67 8.51 12.79
CA LEU A 61 -5.52 9.32 12.43
C LEU A 61 -4.91 10.04 13.64
N ASN A 62 -5.75 10.55 14.55
CA ASN A 62 -5.30 11.29 15.72
C ASN A 62 -4.63 10.34 16.73
N GLU A 63 -5.21 9.18 16.99
CA GLU A 63 -4.63 8.16 17.85
C GLU A 63 -3.26 7.68 17.34
N THR A 64 -3.16 7.47 16.02
CA THR A 64 -1.89 7.09 15.38
C THR A 64 -0.85 8.20 15.52
N THR A 65 -1.24 9.45 15.29
CA THR A 65 -0.34 10.61 15.39
C THR A 65 0.10 10.84 16.84
N GLU A 66 -0.79 10.69 17.82
CA GLU A 66 -0.44 10.83 19.23
C GLU A 66 0.53 9.74 19.70
N ALA A 67 0.34 8.49 19.26
CA ALA A 67 1.29 7.42 19.54
C ALA A 67 2.69 7.71 18.97
N ILE A 68 2.76 8.25 17.73
CA ILE A 68 4.00 8.68 17.12
C ILE A 68 4.64 9.84 17.89
N LYS A 69 3.87 10.88 18.20
CA LYS A 69 4.32 12.07 18.91
C LYS A 69 4.93 11.71 20.27
N ASN A 70 4.26 10.85 21.04
CA ASN A 70 4.75 10.40 22.34
C ASN A 70 6.08 9.63 22.20
N ALA A 71 6.16 8.70 21.24
CA ALA A 71 7.39 7.95 20.99
C ALA A 71 8.54 8.88 20.53
N CYS A 72 8.28 9.79 19.62
CA CYS A 72 9.30 10.75 19.17
C CYS A 72 9.73 11.73 20.26
N GLY A 73 8.83 12.11 21.17
CA GLY A 73 9.14 12.92 22.34
C GLY A 73 10.12 12.24 23.30
N GLU A 74 10.13 10.91 23.33
CA GLU A 74 11.06 10.08 24.08
C GLU A 74 12.34 9.75 23.28
N GLY A 75 12.56 10.36 22.11
CA GLY A 75 13.73 10.09 21.25
C GLY A 75 13.68 8.77 20.50
N LYS A 76 12.55 8.07 20.46
CA LYS A 76 12.38 6.74 19.90
C LYS A 76 12.29 6.72 18.36
N LEU A 77 12.74 5.61 17.76
CA LEU A 77 12.57 5.31 16.34
C LEU A 77 11.21 4.62 16.12
N VAL A 78 10.37 5.26 15.32
CA VAL A 78 9.05 4.73 14.95
C VAL A 78 9.07 4.16 13.53
N ALA A 79 8.76 2.88 13.36
CA ALA A 79 8.51 2.25 12.08
C ALA A 79 6.99 2.27 11.79
N ARG A 80 6.55 3.08 10.82
CA ARG A 80 5.17 3.11 10.33
C ARG A 80 5.06 2.21 9.10
N VAL A 81 4.51 1.03 9.27
CA VAL A 81 4.54 -0.05 8.26
C VAL A 81 3.22 -0.10 7.50
N HIS A 82 3.29 0.02 6.18
CA HIS A 82 2.16 -0.02 5.24
C HIS A 82 2.25 -1.25 4.33
N THR A 83 1.11 -1.75 3.88
CA THR A 83 1.07 -2.82 2.87
C THR A 83 1.61 -2.32 1.53
N GLY A 84 2.23 -3.19 0.77
CA GLY A 84 2.75 -2.87 -0.55
C GLY A 84 3.76 -1.72 -0.53
N ASP A 85 3.43 -0.66 -1.22
CA ASP A 85 4.17 0.61 -1.24
C ASP A 85 3.31 1.74 -0.64
N PRO A 86 3.83 2.57 0.27
CA PRO A 86 3.07 3.63 0.92
C PRO A 86 2.50 4.69 -0.04
N SER A 87 3.11 4.86 -1.22
CA SER A 87 2.69 5.88 -2.19
C SER A 87 1.43 5.50 -2.97
N ILE A 88 1.03 4.21 -2.97
CA ILE A 88 -0.16 3.74 -3.67
C ILE A 88 -1.26 3.43 -2.65
N TYR A 89 -2.24 4.32 -2.54
CA TYR A 89 -3.40 4.23 -1.64
C TYR A 89 -3.05 3.99 -0.16
N GLY A 90 -1.83 4.38 0.25
CA GLY A 90 -1.33 4.19 1.62
C GLY A 90 -1.85 5.20 2.65
N ALA A 91 -2.62 6.23 2.23
CA ALA A 91 -3.15 7.31 3.09
C ALA A 91 -2.08 7.95 4.00
N ILE A 92 -0.88 8.16 3.44
CA ILE A 92 0.24 8.74 4.19
C ILE A 92 0.26 10.28 4.18
N ALA A 93 -0.45 10.90 3.24
CA ALA A 93 -0.40 12.35 3.06
C ALA A 93 -0.91 13.11 4.29
N GLU A 94 -2.04 12.67 4.86
CA GLU A 94 -2.63 13.25 6.05
C GLU A 94 -1.71 13.05 7.27
N GLN A 95 -1.14 11.86 7.43
CA GLN A 95 -0.19 11.58 8.51
C GLN A 95 1.05 12.48 8.39
N ILE A 96 1.61 12.61 7.18
CA ILE A 96 2.77 13.46 6.92
C ILE A 96 2.46 14.92 7.24
N ASN A 97 1.27 15.42 6.90
CA ASN A 97 0.87 16.79 7.20
C ASN A 97 0.84 17.04 8.72
N GLN A 98 0.26 16.13 9.50
CA GLN A 98 0.27 16.23 10.96
C GLN A 98 1.69 16.18 11.55
N LEU A 99 2.57 15.32 11.01
CA LEU A 99 3.97 15.26 11.44
C LEU A 99 4.72 16.56 11.17
N LYS A 100 4.46 17.22 10.03
CA LYS A 100 5.02 18.54 9.70
C LYS A 100 4.56 19.62 10.67
N GLU A 101 3.27 19.65 11.02
CA GLU A 101 2.71 20.59 12.00
C GLU A 101 3.33 20.41 13.39
N LEU A 102 3.73 19.18 13.72
CA LEU A 102 4.38 18.84 14.98
C LEU A 102 5.92 18.96 14.96
N ASP A 103 6.50 19.39 13.84
CA ASP A 103 7.96 19.44 13.62
C ASP A 103 8.65 18.08 13.88
N ILE A 104 7.98 16.97 13.50
CA ILE A 104 8.51 15.61 13.61
C ILE A 104 9.15 15.19 12.30
N GLY A 105 10.45 14.84 12.34
CA GLY A 105 11.18 14.35 11.18
C GLY A 105 10.69 12.99 10.69
N TYR A 106 10.56 12.83 9.38
CA TYR A 106 10.14 11.56 8.79
C TYR A 106 10.96 11.20 7.54
N THR A 107 10.89 9.93 7.16
CA THR A 107 11.47 9.40 5.91
C THR A 107 10.51 8.36 5.34
N ILE A 108 10.50 8.20 4.01
CA ILE A 108 9.71 7.16 3.33
C ILE A 108 10.66 6.15 2.71
N ILE A 109 10.41 4.87 2.95
CA ILE A 109 11.10 3.75 2.31
C ILE A 109 10.07 3.05 1.43
N PRO A 110 10.28 2.99 0.11
CA PRO A 110 9.38 2.32 -0.80
C PRO A 110 9.31 0.82 -0.51
N GLY A 111 8.24 0.20 -0.99
CA GLY A 111 8.02 -1.24 -0.93
C GLY A 111 7.65 -1.83 -2.29
N VAL A 112 7.60 -3.15 -2.39
CA VAL A 112 7.07 -3.83 -3.56
C VAL A 112 5.55 -3.76 -3.52
N SER A 113 4.93 -3.05 -4.46
CA SER A 113 3.47 -2.98 -4.56
C SER A 113 2.86 -4.34 -4.89
N SER A 114 1.64 -4.61 -4.40
CA SER A 114 0.84 -5.79 -4.80
C SER A 114 0.59 -5.87 -6.31
N LEU A 115 0.67 -4.76 -7.03
CA LEU A 115 0.69 -4.71 -8.49
C LEU A 115 1.76 -5.64 -9.07
N PHE A 116 2.99 -5.51 -8.61
CA PHE A 116 4.11 -6.33 -9.08
C PHE A 116 4.06 -7.75 -8.49
N GLY A 117 3.57 -7.91 -7.26
CA GLY A 117 3.30 -9.22 -6.69
C GLY A 117 2.27 -10.01 -7.50
N THR A 118 1.21 -9.34 -7.96
CA THR A 118 0.20 -9.93 -8.84
C THR A 118 0.78 -10.31 -10.20
N ALA A 119 1.57 -9.44 -10.82
CA ALA A 119 2.22 -9.75 -12.10
C ALA A 119 3.16 -10.96 -11.99
N ALA A 120 3.91 -11.06 -10.90
CA ALA A 120 4.78 -12.21 -10.62
C ALA A 120 3.99 -13.50 -10.42
N ALA A 121 2.88 -13.46 -9.65
CA ALA A 121 2.00 -14.61 -9.44
C ALA A 121 1.34 -15.11 -10.74
N LEU A 122 1.12 -14.21 -11.69
CA LEU A 122 0.58 -14.53 -13.02
C LEU A 122 1.67 -14.91 -14.05
N GLU A 123 2.94 -14.87 -13.65
CA GLU A 123 4.08 -15.08 -14.58
C GLU A 123 3.97 -14.18 -15.82
N SER A 124 3.49 -12.95 -15.64
CA SER A 124 3.13 -12.05 -16.73
C SER A 124 3.83 -10.70 -16.65
N GLN A 125 4.03 -10.11 -17.81
CA GLN A 125 4.50 -8.74 -17.97
C GLN A 125 3.30 -7.81 -18.19
N LEU A 126 3.29 -6.67 -17.49
CA LEU A 126 2.19 -5.69 -17.59
C LEU A 126 2.25 -4.82 -18.84
N THR A 127 3.41 -4.74 -19.49
CA THR A 127 3.64 -3.95 -20.71
C THR A 127 4.02 -4.89 -21.84
N LEU A 128 3.03 -5.30 -22.63
CA LEU A 128 3.21 -6.25 -23.73
C LEU A 128 3.31 -5.54 -25.08
N PRO A 129 4.35 -5.81 -25.92
CA PRO A 129 4.38 -5.34 -27.29
C PRO A 129 3.10 -5.70 -28.04
N GLU A 130 2.61 -4.82 -28.88
CA GLU A 130 1.42 -5.00 -29.73
C GLU A 130 0.09 -5.17 -28.98
N VAL A 131 0.11 -5.22 -27.63
CA VAL A 131 -1.09 -5.27 -26.79
C VAL A 131 -1.27 -3.94 -26.07
N SER A 132 -0.43 -3.64 -25.08
CA SER A 132 -0.42 -2.37 -24.38
C SER A 132 0.95 -2.09 -23.76
N GLN A 133 1.47 -0.90 -23.98
CA GLN A 133 2.72 -0.40 -23.36
C GLN A 133 2.44 0.55 -22.19
N THR A 134 1.17 0.78 -21.87
CA THR A 134 0.73 1.71 -20.85
C THR A 134 0.05 0.96 -19.71
N ILE A 135 0.32 1.37 -18.47
CA ILE A 135 -0.32 0.86 -17.28
C ILE A 135 -1.10 1.99 -16.61
N ILE A 136 -2.37 1.79 -16.36
CA ILE A 136 -3.21 2.70 -15.59
C ILE A 136 -3.46 2.08 -14.22
N ILE A 137 -2.97 2.72 -13.17
CA ILE A 137 -3.22 2.34 -11.79
C ILE A 137 -4.38 3.19 -11.29
N THR A 138 -5.48 2.56 -10.90
CA THR A 138 -6.68 3.25 -10.46
C THR A 138 -7.45 2.46 -9.41
N ARG A 139 -8.56 3.03 -8.94
CA ARG A 139 -9.57 2.39 -8.10
C ARG A 139 -10.96 2.78 -8.57
N PRO A 140 -12.01 2.03 -8.28
CA PRO A 140 -13.37 2.54 -8.47
C PRO A 140 -13.64 3.70 -7.52
N GLU A 141 -14.64 4.49 -7.82
CA GLU A 141 -15.17 5.49 -6.89
C GLU A 141 -15.82 4.77 -5.70
N GLY A 142 -15.52 5.21 -4.50
CA GLY A 142 -16.06 4.66 -3.26
C GLY A 142 -16.46 5.80 -2.32
N ARG A 143 -16.18 5.65 -1.03
CA ARG A 143 -16.44 6.71 -0.03
C ARG A 143 -15.69 8.02 -0.33
N THR A 144 -14.50 7.92 -0.90
CA THR A 144 -13.73 9.08 -1.35
C THR A 144 -14.04 9.31 -2.82
N PRO A 145 -14.58 10.49 -3.19
CA PRO A 145 -14.91 10.81 -4.57
C PRO A 145 -13.66 10.85 -5.46
N LYS A 146 -13.89 10.70 -6.77
CA LYS A 146 -12.87 10.83 -7.80
C LYS A 146 -13.22 11.99 -8.74
N PRO A 147 -12.22 12.62 -9.36
CA PRO A 147 -12.47 13.53 -10.48
C PRO A 147 -13.23 12.80 -11.60
N SER A 148 -14.20 13.46 -12.22
CA SER A 148 -15.04 12.83 -13.26
C SER A 148 -14.26 12.28 -14.45
N LYS A 149 -13.09 12.87 -14.77
CA LYS A 149 -12.19 12.38 -15.81
C LYS A 149 -11.46 11.08 -15.45
N GLU A 150 -11.48 10.69 -14.18
CA GLU A 150 -10.88 9.46 -13.67
C GLU A 150 -11.92 8.34 -13.48
N ALA A 151 -13.14 8.49 -13.96
CA ALA A 151 -14.14 7.41 -13.99
C ALA A 151 -13.57 6.20 -14.75
N LEU A 152 -13.89 4.97 -14.31
CA LEU A 152 -13.33 3.76 -14.90
C LEU A 152 -13.57 3.68 -16.41
N CYS A 153 -14.78 4.00 -16.87
CA CYS A 153 -15.08 4.01 -18.31
C CYS A 153 -14.21 5.02 -19.07
N LYS A 154 -13.90 6.19 -18.49
CA LYS A 154 -13.03 7.19 -19.14
C LYS A 154 -11.58 6.75 -19.22
N LEU A 155 -11.10 6.07 -18.21
CA LEU A 155 -9.74 5.49 -18.24
C LEU A 155 -9.68 4.28 -19.19
N ALA A 156 -10.76 3.54 -19.32
CA ALA A 156 -10.88 2.39 -20.22
C ALA A 156 -10.81 2.79 -21.71
N GLU A 157 -11.19 4.00 -22.09
CA GLU A 157 -11.06 4.55 -23.46
C GLU A 157 -9.63 4.40 -24.02
N HIS A 158 -8.62 4.35 -23.13
CA HIS A 158 -7.22 4.18 -23.54
C HIS A 158 -6.83 2.75 -23.93
N ASN A 159 -7.67 1.76 -23.68
CA ASN A 159 -7.39 0.33 -23.91
C ASN A 159 -6.01 -0.12 -23.36
N ALA A 160 -5.62 0.46 -22.24
CA ALA A 160 -4.36 0.20 -21.57
C ALA A 160 -4.47 -1.00 -20.60
N THR A 161 -3.34 -1.54 -20.13
CA THR A 161 -3.36 -2.46 -19.00
C THR A 161 -3.86 -1.75 -17.76
N MET A 162 -5.03 -2.11 -17.24
CA MET A 162 -5.59 -1.48 -16.05
C MET A 162 -5.34 -2.32 -14.80
N CYS A 163 -4.81 -1.68 -13.75
CA CYS A 163 -4.59 -2.27 -12.44
C CYS A 163 -5.53 -1.61 -11.44
N ILE A 164 -6.60 -2.32 -11.09
CA ILE A 164 -7.70 -1.78 -10.30
C ILE A 164 -7.57 -2.22 -8.85
N PHE A 165 -7.28 -1.26 -7.97
CA PHE A 165 -7.18 -1.46 -6.53
C PHE A 165 -8.52 -1.26 -5.83
N LEU A 166 -8.71 -1.90 -4.67
CA LEU A 166 -9.85 -1.67 -3.78
C LEU A 166 -11.23 -1.89 -4.43
N GLY A 167 -11.29 -2.63 -5.55
CA GLY A 167 -12.51 -2.78 -6.35
C GLY A 167 -13.24 -4.10 -6.17
N ILE A 168 -12.68 -5.09 -5.48
CA ILE A 168 -13.23 -6.46 -5.46
C ILE A 168 -14.64 -6.55 -4.88
N HIS A 169 -14.98 -5.73 -3.90
CA HIS A 169 -16.31 -5.68 -3.30
C HIS A 169 -17.37 -4.99 -4.20
N MET A 170 -16.93 -4.41 -5.31
CA MET A 170 -17.74 -3.73 -6.32
C MET A 170 -17.48 -4.34 -7.71
N ILE A 171 -17.07 -5.60 -7.79
CA ILE A 171 -16.58 -6.21 -9.04
C ILE A 171 -17.61 -6.13 -10.17
N GLU A 172 -18.88 -6.32 -9.88
CA GLU A 172 -19.96 -6.24 -10.89
C GLU A 172 -20.03 -4.85 -11.51
N GLN A 173 -20.03 -3.80 -10.68
CA GLN A 173 -20.01 -2.41 -11.15
C GLN A 173 -18.72 -2.09 -11.91
N VAL A 174 -17.57 -2.60 -11.46
CA VAL A 174 -16.30 -2.42 -12.15
C VAL A 174 -16.35 -3.02 -13.55
N VAL A 175 -16.86 -4.24 -13.67
CA VAL A 175 -17.02 -4.93 -14.96
C VAL A 175 -17.98 -4.17 -15.88
N GLU A 176 -19.13 -3.72 -15.38
CA GLU A 176 -20.08 -2.93 -16.14
C GLU A 176 -19.45 -1.65 -16.71
N GLU A 177 -18.67 -0.93 -15.92
CA GLU A 177 -17.98 0.28 -16.35
C GLU A 177 -16.89 0.00 -17.40
N LEU A 178 -16.17 -1.10 -17.25
CA LEU A 178 -15.09 -1.48 -18.18
C LEU A 178 -15.63 -1.97 -19.51
N LEU A 179 -16.75 -2.71 -19.54
CA LEU A 179 -17.38 -3.23 -20.75
C LEU A 179 -17.95 -2.15 -21.69
N LYS A 180 -17.95 -0.88 -21.25
CA LYS A 180 -18.29 0.23 -22.14
C LYS A 180 -17.21 0.48 -23.22
N GLU A 181 -15.98 0.05 -22.95
CA GLU A 181 -14.81 0.34 -23.80
C GLU A 181 -13.96 -0.90 -24.10
N TYR A 182 -13.82 -1.85 -23.15
CA TYR A 182 -13.12 -3.11 -23.38
C TYR A 182 -14.06 -4.15 -24.01
N ASP A 183 -13.48 -4.97 -24.88
CA ASP A 183 -14.15 -6.17 -25.41
C ASP A 183 -14.43 -7.18 -24.28
N GLU A 184 -15.57 -7.86 -24.33
CA GLU A 184 -15.96 -8.88 -23.35
C GLU A 184 -14.95 -10.06 -23.24
N LYS A 185 -14.13 -10.25 -24.28
CA LYS A 185 -13.06 -11.26 -24.30
C LYS A 185 -11.72 -10.76 -23.75
N THR A 186 -11.65 -9.51 -23.31
CA THR A 186 -10.43 -8.96 -22.70
C THR A 186 -10.03 -9.79 -21.48
N PRO A 187 -8.80 -10.35 -21.44
CA PRO A 187 -8.36 -11.15 -20.30
C PRO A 187 -8.35 -10.33 -19.00
N VAL A 188 -8.93 -10.89 -17.96
CA VAL A 188 -8.97 -10.31 -16.61
C VAL A 188 -8.42 -11.32 -15.61
N ALA A 189 -7.56 -10.88 -14.71
CA ALA A 189 -7.07 -11.68 -13.61
C ALA A 189 -7.43 -11.04 -12.27
N VAL A 190 -7.89 -11.86 -11.34
CA VAL A 190 -8.12 -11.48 -9.94
C VAL A 190 -7.20 -12.35 -9.08
N VAL A 191 -6.26 -11.72 -8.41
CA VAL A 191 -5.32 -12.41 -7.52
C VAL A 191 -5.59 -11.98 -6.08
N LYS A 192 -5.92 -12.95 -5.24
CA LYS A 192 -6.12 -12.74 -3.81
C LYS A 192 -4.82 -13.04 -3.09
N LYS A 193 -4.37 -12.09 -2.24
CA LYS A 193 -3.18 -12.29 -1.40
C LYS A 193 -1.92 -12.70 -2.18
N ALA A 194 -1.65 -12.01 -3.29
CA ALA A 194 -0.44 -12.26 -4.07
C ALA A 194 0.80 -12.35 -3.17
N THR A 195 1.62 -13.39 -3.37
CA THR A 195 2.83 -13.72 -2.61
C THR A 195 2.62 -14.25 -1.17
N TRP A 196 1.40 -14.35 -0.70
CA TRP A 196 1.11 -15.03 0.56
C TRP A 196 1.08 -16.56 0.37
N PRO A 197 1.32 -17.35 1.44
CA PRO A 197 1.26 -18.82 1.33
C PRO A 197 -0.12 -19.36 0.93
N ASP A 198 -1.18 -18.59 1.12
CA ASP A 198 -2.59 -18.90 0.79
C ASP A 198 -3.13 -18.06 -0.38
N GLN A 199 -2.23 -17.71 -1.29
CA GLN A 199 -2.52 -16.98 -2.55
C GLN A 199 -3.52 -17.72 -3.44
#